data_7386d2af26c4e458c1ad0517a20d1fcd
#
_entry.id   7386d2af26c4e458c1ad0517a20d1fcd
#
_cell.length_a   1.000
_cell.length_b   1.000
_cell.length_c   1.000
_cell.angle_alpha   90.00
_cell.angle_beta   90.00
_cell.angle_gamma   90.00
#
_symmetry.space_group_name_H-M   'P 1'
#
loop_
_entity.id
_entity.type
_entity.pdbx_description
1 polymer ?
#
loop_
_entity_poly.entity_id
_entity_poly.type
_entity_poly.pdbx_seq_one_letter_code
_entity_poly.pdbx_strand_id
1 'polypeptide(L)'
;MKDSKSFKYIVIDFEGKNKNIREFSFLIVKRGIIDTVKEFVEPDSKIIEHEINALSDFGFDALVSHNAHVEKNFLNNISPYQIKDSRVQKWGPWIDTYNVYKQLYPNLKNYDLKSLTQKFVNQDSLNGLSEKHCSEDNAKYHFATFDCICTYLLLQRLEGRINLQMFLRW
;
A
#
# COMPACT_ATOMS: atom_id res chain seq x y z
N MET A 1 -13.57 -8.77 -19.29
CA MET A 1 -12.24 -8.47 -18.74
C MET A 1 -12.11 -6.95 -18.65
N LYS A 2 -12.00 -6.36 -17.44
CA LYS A 2 -11.62 -4.95 -17.33
C LYS A 2 -10.18 -4.83 -17.87
N ASP A 3 -9.97 -3.93 -18.81
CA ASP A 3 -8.64 -3.64 -19.32
C ASP A 3 -7.65 -3.40 -18.16
N SER A 4 -6.51 -4.06 -18.16
CA SER A 4 -5.43 -3.85 -17.17
C SER A 4 -4.98 -2.38 -17.09
N LYS A 5 -5.26 -1.61 -18.13
CA LYS A 5 -5.02 -0.17 -18.23
C LYS A 5 -5.89 0.71 -17.32
N SER A 6 -6.92 0.16 -16.68
CA SER A 6 -7.84 0.93 -15.81
C SER A 6 -7.75 0.57 -14.34
N PHE A 7 -6.89 -0.37 -13.95
CA PHE A 7 -6.77 -0.80 -12.56
C PHE A 7 -6.20 0.32 -11.70
N LYS A 8 -6.96 0.69 -10.66
CA LYS A 8 -6.63 1.75 -9.74
C LYS A 8 -6.52 1.17 -8.34
N TYR A 9 -5.43 1.43 -7.67
CA TYR A 9 -5.23 0.92 -6.31
C TYR A 9 -4.58 1.97 -5.40
N ILE A 10 -4.71 1.75 -4.12
CA ILE A 10 -4.09 2.56 -3.08
C ILE A 10 -3.11 1.68 -2.34
N VAL A 11 -1.83 2.05 -2.34
CA VAL A 11 -0.83 1.46 -1.44
C VAL A 11 -0.89 2.21 -0.13
N ILE A 12 -0.98 1.51 0.98
CA ILE A 12 -1.13 2.11 2.31
C ILE A 12 -0.22 1.40 3.31
N ASP A 13 0.37 2.19 4.19
CA ASP A 13 1.22 1.73 5.28
C ASP A 13 1.03 2.56 6.53
N PHE A 14 1.06 1.90 7.69
CA PHE A 14 0.96 2.50 9.02
C PHE A 14 2.15 2.09 9.86
N GLU A 15 2.80 3.07 10.48
CA GLU A 15 3.84 2.84 11.45
C GLU A 15 3.37 3.27 12.85
N GLY A 16 3.53 2.37 13.80
CA GLY A 16 3.12 2.63 15.18
C GLY A 16 2.86 1.37 15.98
N LYS A 17 2.32 1.54 17.18
CA LYS A 17 1.95 0.42 18.06
C LYS A 17 0.54 0.61 18.60
N ASN A 18 -0.27 -0.43 18.52
CA ASN A 18 -1.66 -0.45 18.99
C ASN A 18 -2.51 0.65 18.31
N LYS A 19 -2.99 1.62 19.10
CA LYS A 19 -3.79 2.76 18.60
C LYS A 19 -2.95 4.02 18.32
N ASN A 20 -1.66 3.99 18.68
CA ASN A 20 -0.76 5.13 18.49
C ASN A 20 -0.08 5.01 17.13
N ILE A 21 -0.58 5.74 16.16
CA ILE A 21 -0.01 5.86 14.82
C ILE A 21 1.08 6.93 14.88
N ARG A 22 2.33 6.53 14.64
CA ARG A 22 3.46 7.44 14.51
C ARG A 22 3.50 8.06 13.13
N GLU A 23 3.26 7.23 12.13
CA GLU A 23 3.23 7.65 10.73
C GLU A 23 2.14 6.88 9.98
N PHE A 24 1.65 7.52 8.95
CA PHE A 24 0.68 6.96 8.03
C PHE A 24 0.93 7.55 6.66
N SER A 25 1.00 6.70 5.65
CA SER A 25 1.20 7.14 4.27
C SER A 25 0.33 6.34 3.31
N PHE A 26 -0.02 6.97 2.20
CA PHE A 26 -0.63 6.26 1.09
C PHE A 26 -0.23 6.83 -0.27
N LEU A 27 -0.18 5.92 -1.26
CA LEU A 27 0.02 6.24 -2.67
C LEU A 27 -1.25 5.89 -3.44
N ILE A 28 -1.78 6.84 -4.21
CA ILE A 28 -2.84 6.55 -5.18
C ILE A 28 -2.16 6.23 -6.50
N VAL A 29 -2.42 5.03 -7.03
CA VAL A 29 -1.84 4.55 -8.28
C VAL A 29 -2.93 4.38 -9.33
N LYS A 30 -2.73 5.01 -10.49
CA LYS A 30 -3.62 4.92 -11.64
C LYS A 30 -2.81 4.47 -12.86
N ARG A 31 -3.22 3.40 -13.51
CA ARG A 31 -2.53 2.86 -14.70
C ARG A 31 -1.05 2.53 -14.44
N GLY A 32 -0.75 2.01 -13.26
CA GLY A 32 0.62 1.68 -12.86
C GLY A 32 1.53 2.88 -12.55
N ILE A 33 0.99 4.11 -12.48
CA ILE A 33 1.75 5.33 -12.18
C ILE A 33 1.24 5.93 -10.88
N ILE A 34 2.17 6.38 -10.02
CA ILE A 34 1.84 7.13 -8.82
C ILE A 34 1.24 8.49 -9.21
N ASP A 35 -0.03 8.69 -8.87
CA ASP A 35 -0.78 9.93 -9.11
C ASP A 35 -0.67 10.89 -7.92
N THR A 36 -0.74 10.36 -6.71
CA THR A 36 -0.73 11.13 -5.46
C THR A 36 0.07 10.40 -4.40
N VAL A 37 0.82 11.15 -3.61
CA VAL A 37 1.49 10.69 -2.38
C VAL A 37 1.03 11.56 -1.24
N LYS A 38 0.63 10.95 -0.13
CA LYS A 38 0.34 11.65 1.12
C LYS A 38 1.07 10.98 2.28
N GLU A 39 1.72 11.79 3.09
CA GLU A 39 2.45 11.39 4.29
C GLU A 39 1.95 12.20 5.49
N PHE A 40 1.78 11.53 6.61
CA PHE A 40 1.35 12.11 7.87
C PHE A 40 2.29 11.62 8.97
N VAL A 41 3.04 12.54 9.57
CA VAL A 41 3.97 12.26 10.68
C VAL A 41 3.31 12.79 11.95
N GLU A 42 3.26 11.95 12.99
CA GLU A 42 2.61 12.24 14.28
C GLU A 42 1.20 12.87 14.14
N PRO A 43 0.34 12.30 13.26
CA PRO A 43 -0.97 12.86 12.99
C PRO A 43 -1.88 12.73 14.21
N ASP A 44 -2.73 13.73 14.45
CA ASP A 44 -3.82 13.56 15.40
C ASP A 44 -4.91 12.61 14.87
N SER A 45 -5.72 12.06 15.78
CA SER A 45 -6.75 11.08 15.43
C SER A 45 -7.82 11.59 14.45
N LYS A 46 -8.11 12.90 14.48
CA LYS A 46 -9.11 13.52 13.61
C LYS A 46 -8.59 13.64 12.18
N ILE A 47 -7.30 13.99 12.03
CA ILE A 47 -6.64 14.02 10.72
C ILE A 47 -6.64 12.63 10.12
N ILE A 48 -6.26 11.61 10.91
CA ILE A 48 -6.23 10.22 10.44
C ILE A 48 -7.64 9.78 10.00
N GLU A 49 -8.65 9.98 10.84
CA GLU A 49 -10.03 9.60 10.52
C GLU A 49 -10.55 10.31 9.27
N HIS A 50 -10.27 11.61 9.14
CA HIS A 50 -10.65 12.41 7.97
C HIS A 50 -10.02 11.85 6.68
N GLU A 51 -8.71 11.63 6.68
CA GLU A 51 -7.98 11.16 5.49
C GLU A 51 -8.35 9.73 5.12
N ILE A 52 -8.55 8.86 6.11
CA ILE A 52 -9.01 7.48 5.87
C ILE A 52 -10.41 7.49 5.24
N ASN A 53 -11.34 8.27 5.78
CA ASN A 53 -12.69 8.36 5.22
C ASN A 53 -12.66 8.92 3.78
N ALA A 54 -11.80 9.90 3.51
CA ALA A 54 -11.61 10.45 2.16
C ALA A 54 -11.06 9.43 1.15
N LEU A 55 -10.38 8.36 1.60
CA LEU A 55 -9.93 7.29 0.68
C LEU A 55 -11.09 6.62 -0.07
N SER A 56 -12.26 6.54 0.55
CA SER A 56 -13.46 5.99 -0.11
C SER A 56 -13.86 6.76 -1.37
N ASP A 57 -13.62 8.09 -1.39
CA ASP A 57 -14.01 8.97 -2.49
C ASP A 57 -13.12 8.79 -3.74
N PHE A 58 -11.91 8.25 -3.57
CA PHE A 58 -11.01 7.99 -4.70
C PHE A 58 -11.46 6.85 -5.61
N GLY A 59 -12.39 5.99 -5.16
CA GLY A 59 -12.93 4.90 -5.97
C GLY A 59 -11.83 3.97 -6.51
N PHE A 60 -11.23 3.17 -5.67
CA PHE A 60 -10.17 2.21 -6.01
C PHE A 60 -10.71 0.80 -6.27
N ASP A 61 -9.94 -0.01 -6.98
CA ASP A 61 -10.23 -1.44 -7.22
C ASP A 61 -9.61 -2.34 -6.13
N ALA A 62 -8.51 -1.91 -5.50
CA ALA A 62 -7.85 -2.61 -4.39
C ALA A 62 -7.12 -1.66 -3.43
N LEU A 63 -7.00 -2.09 -2.18
CA LEU A 63 -5.97 -1.64 -1.24
C LEU A 63 -4.77 -2.58 -1.33
N VAL A 64 -3.59 -2.05 -1.21
CA VAL A 64 -2.33 -2.80 -1.32
C VAL A 64 -1.46 -2.49 -0.12
N SER A 65 -0.91 -3.52 0.48
CA SER A 65 0.12 -3.38 1.52
C SER A 65 1.05 -4.59 1.53
N HIS A 66 2.09 -4.51 2.34
CA HIS A 66 2.97 -5.64 2.60
C HIS A 66 2.67 -6.19 3.99
N ASN A 67 2.15 -7.44 4.07
CA ASN A 67 1.60 -8.01 5.30
C ASN A 67 0.30 -7.30 5.77
N ALA A 68 -0.70 -7.27 4.90
CA ALA A 68 -1.96 -6.52 5.02
C ALA A 68 -2.75 -6.72 6.33
N HIS A 69 -2.37 -7.71 7.15
CA HIS A 69 -3.00 -7.93 8.46
C HIS A 69 -2.83 -6.74 9.40
N VAL A 70 -1.68 -6.09 9.35
CA VAL A 70 -1.35 -4.93 10.19
C VAL A 70 -2.23 -3.74 9.81
N GLU A 71 -2.27 -3.38 8.53
CA GLU A 71 -3.06 -2.26 8.00
C GLU A 71 -4.55 -2.48 8.18
N LYS A 72 -5.03 -3.70 7.98
CA LYS A 72 -6.44 -4.06 8.27
C LYS A 72 -6.81 -3.80 9.73
N ASN A 73 -5.92 -4.13 10.66
CA ASN A 73 -6.17 -3.88 12.08
C ASN A 73 -6.20 -2.39 12.41
N PHE A 74 -5.28 -1.60 11.86
CA PHE A 74 -5.30 -0.14 12.03
C PHE A 74 -6.59 0.46 11.46
N LEU A 75 -6.95 0.15 10.22
CA LEU A 75 -8.18 0.63 9.59
C LEU A 75 -9.43 0.24 10.39
N ASN A 76 -9.52 -1.00 10.84
CA ASN A 76 -10.66 -1.45 11.65
C ASN A 76 -10.80 -0.70 12.98
N ASN A 77 -9.68 -0.23 13.55
CA ASN A 77 -9.69 0.53 14.80
C ASN A 77 -10.05 2.01 14.60
N ILE A 78 -9.75 2.57 13.43
CA ILE A 78 -9.98 3.99 13.11
C ILE A 78 -11.37 4.17 12.48
N SER A 79 -11.63 3.45 11.40
CA SER A 79 -12.87 3.52 10.62
C SER A 79 -13.15 2.12 10.06
N PRO A 80 -13.99 1.31 10.74
CA PRO A 80 -14.16 -0.12 10.41
C PRO A 80 -14.82 -0.37 9.05
N TYR A 81 -15.41 0.65 8.44
CA TYR A 81 -16.14 0.53 7.19
C TYR A 81 -15.81 1.66 6.23
N GLN A 82 -15.83 1.34 4.94
CA GLN A 82 -15.79 2.30 3.85
C GLN A 82 -17.17 2.44 3.21
N ILE A 83 -17.41 3.57 2.55
CA ILE A 83 -18.57 3.76 1.68
C ILE A 83 -18.11 3.57 0.23
N LYS A 84 -18.64 2.59 -0.46
CA LYS A 84 -18.35 2.32 -1.88
C LYS A 84 -19.66 2.06 -2.64
N ASP A 85 -19.86 2.78 -3.73
CA ASP A 85 -21.06 2.67 -4.54
C ASP A 85 -22.36 2.81 -3.70
N SER A 86 -22.38 3.77 -2.77
CA SER A 86 -23.46 4.03 -1.81
C SER A 86 -23.75 2.87 -0.83
N ARG A 87 -22.79 1.96 -0.66
CA ARG A 87 -22.90 0.82 0.26
C ARG A 87 -21.81 0.89 1.33
N VAL A 88 -22.22 0.60 2.55
CA VAL A 88 -21.29 0.43 3.67
C VAL A 88 -20.70 -0.98 3.59
N GLN A 89 -19.38 -1.08 3.54
CA GLN A 89 -18.68 -2.36 3.48
C GLN A 89 -17.33 -2.29 4.21
N LYS A 90 -16.75 -3.46 4.51
CA LYS A 90 -15.38 -3.53 5.03
C LYS A 90 -14.38 -2.98 4.02
N TRP A 91 -13.23 -2.51 4.52
CA TRP A 91 -12.13 -2.06 3.69
C TRP A 91 -11.59 -3.18 2.80
N GLY A 92 -11.44 -2.89 1.51
CA GLY A 92 -10.93 -3.83 0.53
C GLY A 92 -11.62 -3.72 -0.84
N PRO A 93 -11.37 -4.69 -1.76
CA PRO A 93 -10.50 -5.85 -1.54
C PRO A 93 -9.03 -5.49 -1.42
N TRP A 94 -8.22 -6.42 -0.90
CA TRP A 94 -6.80 -6.24 -0.65
C TRP A 94 -5.93 -7.08 -1.57
N ILE A 95 -4.76 -6.54 -1.93
CA ILE A 95 -3.62 -7.29 -2.44
C ILE A 95 -2.51 -7.19 -1.39
N ASP A 96 -2.12 -8.32 -0.84
CA ASP A 96 -1.02 -8.44 0.11
C ASP A 96 0.23 -8.92 -0.63
N THR A 97 1.21 -8.03 -0.82
CA THR A 97 2.43 -8.36 -1.56
C THR A 97 3.26 -9.47 -0.89
N TYR A 98 3.22 -9.60 0.44
CA TYR A 98 3.83 -10.72 1.14
C TYR A 98 3.27 -12.06 0.62
N ASN A 99 1.94 -12.19 0.60
CA ASN A 99 1.26 -13.39 0.14
C ASN A 99 1.43 -13.62 -1.36
N VAL A 100 1.41 -12.56 -2.18
CA VAL A 100 1.66 -12.66 -3.62
C VAL A 100 3.04 -13.25 -3.89
N TYR A 101 4.08 -12.70 -3.28
CA TYR A 101 5.45 -13.18 -3.48
C TYR A 101 5.66 -14.59 -2.92
N LYS A 102 5.03 -14.93 -1.79
CA LYS A 102 5.07 -16.28 -1.22
C LYS A 102 4.46 -17.34 -2.16
N GLN A 103 3.38 -16.98 -2.86
CA GLN A 103 2.76 -17.88 -3.84
C GLN A 103 3.58 -18.01 -5.14
N LEU A 104 4.14 -16.90 -5.63
CA LEU A 104 4.90 -16.88 -6.89
C LEU A 104 6.32 -17.43 -6.74
N TYR A 105 6.91 -17.33 -5.57
CA TYR A 105 8.29 -17.70 -5.28
C TYR A 105 8.40 -18.52 -3.99
N PRO A 106 7.81 -19.74 -3.93
CA PRO A 106 7.66 -20.49 -2.68
C PRO A 106 8.97 -20.93 -2.01
N ASN A 107 10.09 -20.87 -2.74
CA ASN A 107 11.40 -21.32 -2.27
C ASN A 107 12.29 -20.17 -1.73
N LEU A 108 11.75 -18.96 -1.54
CA LEU A 108 12.52 -17.90 -0.91
C LEU A 108 12.64 -18.16 0.60
N LYS A 109 13.78 -17.75 1.16
CA LYS A 109 14.03 -17.87 2.60
C LYS A 109 13.26 -16.82 3.40
N ASN A 110 13.15 -15.60 2.87
CA ASN A 110 12.52 -14.47 3.52
C ASN A 110 11.54 -13.75 2.60
N TYR A 111 10.45 -13.27 3.16
CA TYR A 111 9.40 -12.53 2.47
C TYR A 111 9.15 -11.16 3.12
N ASP A 112 10.03 -10.71 4.02
CA ASP A 112 9.96 -9.35 4.55
C ASP A 112 10.19 -8.32 3.44
N LEU A 113 9.64 -7.11 3.62
CA LEU A 113 9.66 -6.07 2.61
C LEU A 113 11.08 -5.73 2.12
N LYS A 114 12.03 -5.62 3.06
CA LYS A 114 13.43 -5.31 2.76
C LYS A 114 14.07 -6.40 1.88
N SER A 115 13.92 -7.67 2.26
CA SER A 115 14.48 -8.80 1.51
C SER A 115 13.92 -8.90 0.10
N LEU A 116 12.60 -8.71 -0.06
CA LEU A 116 11.97 -8.73 -1.38
C LEU A 116 12.39 -7.53 -2.22
N THR A 117 12.43 -6.33 -1.64
CA THR A 117 12.83 -5.10 -2.34
C THR A 117 14.28 -5.23 -2.83
N GLN A 118 15.21 -5.64 -1.98
CA GLN A 118 16.61 -5.85 -2.38
C GLN A 118 16.77 -6.87 -3.50
N LYS A 119 15.93 -7.89 -3.53
CA LYS A 119 16.03 -8.96 -4.52
C LYS A 119 15.36 -8.64 -5.85
N PHE A 120 14.25 -7.93 -5.84
CA PHE A 120 13.36 -7.83 -6.99
C PHE A 120 13.18 -6.41 -7.55
N VAL A 121 13.54 -5.38 -6.79
CA VAL A 121 13.35 -3.98 -7.18
C VAL A 121 14.67 -3.40 -7.72
N ASN A 122 14.58 -2.65 -8.81
CA ASN A 122 15.71 -1.88 -9.30
C ASN A 122 16.02 -0.73 -8.33
N GLN A 123 17.26 -0.66 -7.86
CA GLN A 123 17.68 0.30 -6.84
C GLN A 123 17.66 1.75 -7.35
N ASP A 124 17.95 1.99 -8.62
CA ASP A 124 17.87 3.35 -9.19
C ASP A 124 16.43 3.85 -9.22
N SER A 125 15.47 2.96 -9.52
CA SER A 125 14.05 3.29 -9.47
C SER A 125 13.58 3.58 -8.04
N LEU A 126 14.05 2.80 -7.05
CA LEU A 126 13.75 3.03 -5.64
C LEU A 126 14.33 4.37 -5.16
N ASN A 127 15.61 4.62 -5.46
CA ASN A 127 16.28 5.86 -5.09
C ASN A 127 15.57 7.08 -5.69
N GLY A 128 15.28 7.05 -6.98
CA GLY A 128 14.61 8.17 -7.66
C GLY A 128 13.21 8.48 -7.11
N LEU A 129 12.43 7.46 -6.73
CA LEU A 129 11.12 7.67 -6.09
C LEU A 129 11.27 8.13 -4.65
N SER A 130 12.25 7.61 -3.91
CA SER A 130 12.49 8.02 -2.52
C SER A 130 12.96 9.47 -2.44
N GLU A 131 13.89 9.89 -3.29
CA GLU A 131 14.35 11.29 -3.39
C GLU A 131 13.20 12.25 -3.73
N LYS A 132 12.26 11.80 -4.55
CA LYS A 132 11.11 12.61 -4.97
C LYS A 132 10.03 12.75 -3.90
N HIS A 133 9.82 11.73 -3.07
CA HIS A 133 8.62 11.60 -2.25
C HIS A 133 8.88 11.45 -0.76
N CYS A 134 10.10 11.09 -0.32
CA CYS A 134 10.46 11.02 1.09
C CYS A 134 11.32 12.23 1.48
N SER A 135 11.22 12.64 2.75
CA SER A 135 12.26 13.49 3.32
C SER A 135 13.57 12.69 3.46
N GLU A 136 14.71 13.40 3.49
CA GLU A 136 16.04 12.77 3.52
C GLU A 136 16.19 11.79 4.70
N ASP A 137 15.65 12.13 5.87
CA ASP A 137 15.69 11.30 7.07
C ASP A 137 14.75 10.08 7.00
N ASN A 138 13.70 10.13 6.19
CA ASN A 138 12.63 9.13 6.11
C ASN A 138 12.76 8.19 4.89
N ALA A 139 13.78 8.33 4.06
CA ALA A 139 14.05 7.48 2.90
C ALA A 139 14.66 6.13 3.29
N LYS A 140 14.04 5.41 4.23
CA LYS A 140 14.51 4.12 4.76
C LYS A 140 13.35 3.27 5.29
N TYR A 141 13.59 1.96 5.46
CA TYR A 141 12.59 1.03 6.01
C TYR A 141 12.08 1.46 7.39
N HIS A 142 10.83 1.12 7.67
CA HIS A 142 10.06 1.52 8.85
C HIS A 142 9.69 3.01 8.89
N PHE A 143 9.64 3.62 7.69
CA PHE A 143 8.98 4.88 7.46
C PHE A 143 7.89 4.67 6.42
N ALA A 144 6.66 5.08 6.74
CA ALA A 144 5.46 4.69 6.01
C ALA A 144 5.52 5.03 4.51
N THR A 145 6.02 6.19 4.12
CA THR A 145 6.13 6.57 2.71
C THR A 145 7.14 5.71 1.96
N PHE A 146 8.30 5.42 2.57
CA PHE A 146 9.31 4.56 1.95
C PHE A 146 8.80 3.13 1.78
N ASP A 147 8.13 2.57 2.79
CA ASP A 147 7.57 1.22 2.74
C ASP A 147 6.41 1.13 1.74
N CYS A 148 5.59 2.17 1.59
CA CYS A 148 4.64 2.29 0.49
C CYS A 148 5.31 2.26 -0.90
N ILE A 149 6.42 2.99 -1.09
CA ILE A 149 7.18 3.01 -2.37
C ILE A 149 7.75 1.62 -2.67
N CYS A 150 8.35 0.95 -1.67
CA CYS A 150 8.85 -0.42 -1.82
C CYS A 150 7.72 -1.39 -2.24
N THR A 151 6.59 -1.32 -1.55
CA THR A 151 5.40 -2.14 -1.83
C THR A 151 4.84 -1.87 -3.23
N TYR A 152 4.75 -0.61 -3.64
CA TYR A 152 4.37 -0.20 -4.99
C TYR A 152 5.29 -0.81 -6.05
N LEU A 153 6.61 -0.68 -5.89
CA LEU A 153 7.58 -1.19 -6.86
C LEU A 153 7.55 -2.71 -6.98
N LEU A 154 7.34 -3.42 -5.87
CA LEU A 154 7.13 -4.86 -5.89
C LEU A 154 5.88 -5.24 -6.70
N LEU A 155 4.78 -4.51 -6.54
CA LEU A 155 3.56 -4.78 -7.30
C LEU A 155 3.69 -4.36 -8.77
N GLN A 156 4.26 -3.18 -9.05
CA GLN A 156 4.50 -2.66 -10.40
C GLN A 156 5.32 -3.65 -11.24
N ARG A 157 6.34 -4.28 -10.65
CA ARG A 157 7.14 -5.31 -11.34
C ARG A 157 6.29 -6.48 -11.85
N LEU A 158 5.18 -6.77 -11.20
CA LEU A 158 4.27 -7.87 -11.55
C LEU A 158 3.17 -7.43 -12.52
N GLU A 159 2.88 -6.14 -12.62
CA GLU A 159 1.90 -5.59 -13.55
C GLU A 159 2.25 -5.96 -15.00
N GLY A 160 1.25 -6.38 -15.75
CA GLY A 160 1.44 -6.82 -17.13
C GLY A 160 2.06 -8.22 -17.30
N ARG A 161 2.55 -8.84 -16.22
CA ARG A 161 3.11 -10.20 -16.24
C ARG A 161 2.16 -11.24 -15.67
N ILE A 162 1.35 -10.83 -14.70
CA ILE A 162 0.35 -11.68 -14.05
C ILE A 162 -0.98 -10.93 -13.94
N ASN A 163 -2.06 -11.68 -13.76
CA ASN A 163 -3.36 -11.09 -13.45
C ASN A 163 -3.46 -10.80 -11.94
N LEU A 164 -3.25 -9.55 -11.53
CA LEU A 164 -3.31 -9.12 -10.13
C LEU A 164 -4.68 -9.35 -9.48
N GLN A 165 -5.77 -9.38 -10.26
CA GLN A 165 -7.11 -9.63 -9.74
C GLN A 165 -7.26 -11.01 -9.10
N MET A 166 -6.41 -11.98 -9.46
CA MET A 166 -6.38 -13.31 -8.85
C MET A 166 -5.94 -13.29 -7.37
N PHE A 167 -5.28 -12.23 -6.95
CA PHE A 167 -4.76 -12.06 -5.59
C PHE A 167 -5.64 -11.17 -4.70
N LEU A 168 -6.78 -10.70 -5.21
CA LEU A 168 -7.74 -9.94 -4.40
C LEU A 168 -8.31 -10.82 -3.29
N ARG A 169 -8.30 -10.31 -2.06
CA ARG A 169 -8.86 -10.94 -0.85
C ARG A 169 -9.64 -9.90 -0.03
N TRP A 170 -10.68 -10.35 0.66
CA TRP A 170 -11.46 -9.52 1.60
C TRP A 170 -10.99 -9.68 3.03
#